data_0979b0e418c316c462b1ffcf372b43c4
#
_entry.id   0979b0e418c316c462b1ffcf372b43c4
#
_cell.length_a   1.000
_cell.length_b   1.000
_cell.length_c   1.000
_cell.angle_alpha   90.00
_cell.angle_beta   90.00
_cell.angle_gamma   90.00
#
_symmetry.space_group_name_H-M   'P 1'
#
loop_
_entity.id
_entity.type
_entity.pdbx_description
1 polymer ?
#
loop_
_entity_poly.entity_id
_entity_poly.type
_entity_poly.pdbx_seq_one_letter_code
_entity_poly.pdbx_strand_id
1 'polypeptide(L)'
;SKDESLLLDFGKNFGEENKYFDEFLKPRDRLGVYDLLRMRMLPPMLNLYRKDLIPANFDFSTDLQQGVKPVGGLLLSHAHLDHAGYLPYLREDLPVTTSVISGALLKSLQDTNRQLYSELIAVVAKELLDTGILKTAKGSPLQPRPFHILQRPKDVNGFNDNVWNCNYTKKPYLPATPDYLENSCQIAKYNIKAWPVDHSIPGAMAYAVETSEGWIVYTGDL
;
A
#
# COMPACT_ATOMS: atom_id res chain seq x y z
N SER A 1 0.26 -20.06 -0.81
CA SER A 1 -0.17 -20.89 -1.95
C SER A 1 0.93 -20.94 -3.00
N LYS A 2 1.01 -22.04 -3.78
CA LYS A 2 2.06 -22.21 -4.81
C LYS A 2 1.95 -21.25 -6.01
N ASP A 3 0.91 -20.45 -6.06
CA ASP A 3 0.56 -19.60 -7.19
C ASP A 3 0.38 -18.10 -6.84
N GLU A 4 1.11 -17.62 -5.84
CA GLU A 4 1.10 -16.19 -5.50
C GLU A 4 2.06 -15.39 -6.36
N SER A 5 1.73 -14.12 -6.62
CA SER A 5 2.59 -13.11 -7.24
C SER A 5 2.99 -12.05 -6.22
N LEU A 6 4.00 -11.24 -6.56
CA LEU A 6 4.40 -10.05 -5.80
C LEU A 6 4.10 -8.81 -6.62
N LEU A 7 3.75 -7.73 -5.93
CA LEU A 7 3.77 -6.39 -6.51
C LEU A 7 5.15 -5.74 -6.26
N LEU A 8 5.61 -4.99 -7.22
CA LEU A 8 6.77 -4.11 -7.14
C LEU A 8 6.25 -2.69 -7.23
N ASP A 9 6.20 -2.01 -6.10
CA ASP A 9 5.54 -0.72 -5.90
C ASP A 9 4.04 -0.71 -6.24
N PHE A 10 3.32 0.28 -5.74
CA PHE A 10 1.91 0.50 -6.06
C PHE A 10 1.57 1.98 -5.87
N GLY A 11 1.99 2.78 -6.82
CA GLY A 11 1.95 4.23 -6.74
C GLY A 11 1.07 4.90 -7.77
N LYS A 12 1.00 6.22 -7.67
CA LYS A 12 0.22 7.07 -8.57
C LYS A 12 0.92 7.25 -9.91
N ASN A 13 0.17 7.07 -10.98
CA ASN A 13 0.63 7.47 -12.29
C ASN A 13 0.24 8.93 -12.54
N PHE A 14 1.13 9.86 -12.18
CA PHE A 14 0.88 11.29 -12.37
C PHE A 14 0.63 11.67 -13.82
N GLY A 15 1.27 10.98 -14.78
CA GLY A 15 1.06 11.21 -16.19
C GLY A 15 -0.37 10.88 -16.63
N GLU A 16 -0.97 9.81 -16.11
CA GLU A 16 -2.37 9.47 -16.36
C GLU A 16 -3.33 10.33 -15.54
N GLU A 17 -3.02 10.58 -14.25
CA GLU A 17 -3.85 11.46 -13.42
C GLU A 17 -4.01 12.84 -14.06
N ASN A 18 -2.93 13.45 -14.56
CA ASN A 18 -2.96 14.76 -15.18
C ASN A 18 -3.76 14.83 -16.49
N LYS A 19 -4.05 13.72 -17.15
CA LYS A 19 -4.92 13.70 -18.34
C LYS A 19 -6.40 13.86 -17.99
N TYR A 20 -6.81 13.41 -16.81
CA TYR A 20 -8.21 13.34 -16.40
C TYR A 20 -8.55 14.31 -15.27
N PHE A 21 -7.58 14.61 -14.42
CA PHE A 21 -7.75 15.48 -13.26
C PHE A 21 -6.85 16.71 -13.42
N ASP A 22 -7.47 17.80 -13.80
CA ASP A 22 -6.86 19.11 -13.79
C ASP A 22 -6.77 19.66 -12.35
N GLU A 23 -6.17 20.84 -12.14
CA GLU A 23 -5.97 21.46 -10.82
C GLU A 23 -7.23 21.47 -9.94
N PHE A 24 -8.42 21.53 -10.57
CA PHE A 24 -9.71 21.60 -9.89
C PHE A 24 -10.45 20.26 -9.79
N LEU A 25 -10.05 19.27 -10.56
CA LEU A 25 -10.69 17.97 -10.62
C LEU A 25 -9.87 16.93 -9.85
N LYS A 26 -10.54 16.13 -9.05
CA LYS A 26 -9.93 15.00 -8.31
C LYS A 26 -10.84 13.79 -8.42
N PRO A 27 -10.29 12.56 -8.29
CA PRO A 27 -11.12 11.37 -8.13
C PRO A 27 -12.13 11.60 -7.02
N ARG A 28 -13.34 11.08 -7.22
CA ARG A 28 -14.40 11.19 -6.21
C ARG A 28 -14.15 10.20 -5.09
N ASP A 29 -13.45 10.63 -4.07
CA ASP A 29 -13.02 9.80 -2.92
C ASP A 29 -14.16 8.96 -2.33
N ARG A 30 -15.38 9.50 -2.33
CA ARG A 30 -16.56 8.81 -1.78
C ARG A 30 -17.09 7.69 -2.68
N LEU A 31 -16.53 7.48 -3.86
CA LEU A 31 -16.83 6.35 -4.74
C LEU A 31 -15.77 5.24 -4.67
N GLY A 32 -14.86 5.31 -3.71
CA GLY A 32 -13.81 4.32 -3.52
C GLY A 32 -12.89 4.22 -4.72
N VAL A 33 -12.72 3.01 -5.23
CA VAL A 33 -11.86 2.73 -6.39
C VAL A 33 -12.55 2.93 -7.74
N TYR A 34 -13.83 3.34 -7.76
CA TYR A 34 -14.66 3.36 -8.97
C TYR A 34 -14.04 4.19 -10.10
N ASP A 35 -13.73 5.47 -9.84
CA ASP A 35 -13.20 6.36 -10.88
C ASP A 35 -11.85 5.87 -11.39
N LEU A 36 -10.97 5.45 -10.49
CA LEU A 36 -9.63 4.99 -10.82
C LEU A 36 -9.65 3.71 -11.67
N LEU A 37 -10.56 2.77 -11.38
CA LEU A 37 -10.74 1.56 -12.17
C LEU A 37 -11.35 1.89 -13.55
N ARG A 38 -12.36 2.76 -13.61
CA ARG A 38 -13.00 3.17 -14.87
C ARG A 38 -12.05 3.91 -15.79
N MET A 39 -11.15 4.71 -15.24
CA MET A 39 -10.13 5.42 -15.99
C MET A 39 -8.86 4.60 -16.24
N ARG A 40 -8.85 3.33 -15.81
CA ARG A 40 -7.71 2.41 -15.93
C ARG A 40 -6.42 2.90 -15.26
N MET A 41 -6.55 3.73 -14.24
CA MET A 41 -5.43 4.15 -13.38
C MET A 41 -5.04 3.06 -12.39
N LEU A 42 -6.00 2.23 -11.99
CA LEU A 42 -5.78 1.02 -11.21
C LEU A 42 -5.94 -0.21 -12.11
N PRO A 43 -5.08 -1.24 -11.94
CA PRO A 43 -5.20 -2.47 -12.70
C PRO A 43 -6.51 -3.20 -12.37
N PRO A 44 -7.22 -3.75 -13.36
CA PRO A 44 -8.49 -4.44 -13.16
C PRO A 44 -8.25 -5.86 -12.60
N MET A 45 -7.74 -5.97 -11.38
CA MET A 45 -7.40 -7.23 -10.73
C MET A 45 -8.40 -7.58 -9.63
N LEU A 46 -9.03 -8.76 -9.74
CA LEU A 46 -9.88 -9.30 -8.69
C LEU A 46 -9.08 -9.51 -7.39
N ASN A 47 -9.70 -9.18 -6.28
CA ASN A 47 -9.16 -9.40 -4.92
C ASN A 47 -7.86 -8.64 -4.59
N LEU A 48 -7.49 -7.62 -5.37
CA LEU A 48 -6.36 -6.75 -5.03
C LEU A 48 -6.77 -5.64 -4.05
N TYR A 49 -8.00 -5.16 -4.18
CA TYR A 49 -8.47 -3.98 -3.47
C TYR A 49 -9.26 -4.31 -2.22
N ARG A 50 -9.29 -3.35 -1.31
CA ARG A 50 -10.16 -3.38 -0.12
C ARG A 50 -11.62 -3.53 -0.54
N LYS A 51 -12.30 -4.50 0.05
CA LYS A 51 -13.71 -4.80 -0.26
C LYS A 51 -14.64 -3.64 0.08
N ASP A 52 -14.34 -2.91 1.14
CA ASP A 52 -15.12 -1.77 1.61
C ASP A 52 -14.95 -0.50 0.72
N LEU A 53 -14.03 -0.52 -0.25
CA LEU A 53 -13.85 0.54 -1.25
C LEU A 53 -14.45 0.21 -2.60
N ILE A 54 -15.04 -0.99 -2.77
CA ILE A 54 -15.66 -1.43 -4.02
C ILE A 54 -17.13 -1.07 -3.98
N PRO A 55 -17.65 -0.20 -4.87
CA PRO A 55 -19.05 0.14 -4.92
C PRO A 55 -19.92 -1.06 -5.29
N ALA A 56 -21.11 -1.17 -4.67
CA ALA A 56 -22.04 -2.29 -4.87
C ALA A 56 -22.48 -2.50 -6.34
N ASN A 57 -22.48 -1.44 -7.14
CA ASN A 57 -22.93 -1.46 -8.53
C ASN A 57 -21.76 -1.55 -9.53
N PHE A 58 -20.56 -1.91 -9.07
CA PHE A 58 -19.44 -2.11 -9.98
C PHE A 58 -19.54 -3.49 -10.60
N ASP A 59 -19.79 -3.54 -11.92
CA ASP A 59 -19.77 -4.79 -12.66
C ASP A 59 -18.33 -5.20 -12.96
N PHE A 60 -17.81 -6.11 -12.16
CA PHE A 60 -16.49 -6.67 -12.34
C PHE A 60 -16.41 -7.69 -13.49
N SER A 61 -17.54 -8.14 -14.03
CA SER A 61 -17.57 -9.23 -15.00
C SER A 61 -16.98 -8.86 -16.35
N THR A 62 -17.04 -7.59 -16.72
CA THR A 62 -16.58 -7.11 -18.03
C THR A 62 -15.18 -6.54 -18.04
N ASP A 63 -14.69 -6.04 -16.89
CA ASP A 63 -13.46 -5.24 -16.82
C ASP A 63 -12.32 -5.92 -16.07
N LEU A 64 -12.57 -7.05 -15.38
CA LEU A 64 -11.55 -7.70 -14.56
C LEU A 64 -10.94 -8.91 -15.26
N GLN A 65 -9.62 -8.97 -15.25
CA GLN A 65 -8.89 -10.13 -15.76
C GLN A 65 -9.17 -11.35 -14.88
N GLN A 66 -9.84 -12.35 -15.44
CA GLN A 66 -9.95 -13.66 -14.83
C GLN A 66 -8.59 -14.37 -14.96
N GLY A 67 -8.17 -15.06 -13.90
CA GLY A 67 -6.95 -15.87 -13.93
C GLY A 67 -5.68 -15.20 -13.42
N VAL A 68 -5.77 -13.98 -12.89
CA VAL A 68 -4.62 -13.35 -12.22
C VAL A 68 -4.35 -14.09 -10.90
N LYS A 69 -3.09 -14.49 -10.70
CA LYS A 69 -2.66 -15.14 -9.48
C LYS A 69 -2.89 -14.23 -8.27
N PRO A 70 -3.25 -14.78 -7.10
CA PRO A 70 -3.35 -13.99 -5.87
C PRO A 70 -2.04 -13.25 -5.60
N VAL A 71 -2.13 -12.02 -5.12
CA VAL A 71 -0.97 -11.26 -4.70
C VAL A 71 -0.68 -11.57 -3.24
N GLY A 72 0.53 -12.06 -2.96
CA GLY A 72 0.97 -12.47 -1.63
C GLY A 72 1.73 -11.40 -0.86
N GLY A 73 2.13 -10.30 -1.51
CA GLY A 73 2.88 -9.20 -0.87
C GLY A 73 3.25 -8.10 -1.84
N LEU A 74 3.66 -6.99 -1.27
CA LEU A 74 4.19 -5.82 -1.97
C LEU A 74 5.62 -5.55 -1.52
N LEU A 75 6.54 -5.41 -2.45
CA LEU A 75 7.88 -4.87 -2.23
C LEU A 75 7.85 -3.39 -2.61
N LEU A 76 7.92 -2.52 -1.60
CA LEU A 76 7.90 -1.07 -1.79
C LEU A 76 9.31 -0.51 -1.77
N SER A 77 9.73 0.07 -2.88
CA SER A 77 11.07 0.62 -3.02
C SER A 77 11.30 1.83 -2.12
N HIS A 78 10.38 2.79 -2.11
CA HIS A 78 10.48 3.99 -1.28
C HIS A 78 9.14 4.70 -1.11
N ALA A 79 9.12 5.81 -0.35
CA ALA A 79 7.90 6.46 0.12
C ALA A 79 7.36 7.58 -0.79
N HIS A 80 7.88 7.78 -2.01
CA HIS A 80 7.27 8.72 -2.95
C HIS A 80 5.87 8.28 -3.39
N LEU A 81 5.00 9.21 -3.75
CA LEU A 81 3.60 8.91 -4.07
C LEU A 81 3.41 8.16 -5.37
N ASP A 82 4.30 8.30 -6.33
CA ASP A 82 4.34 7.51 -7.56
C ASP A 82 4.74 6.05 -7.34
N HIS A 83 5.21 5.71 -6.14
CA HIS A 83 5.53 4.34 -5.72
C HIS A 83 4.59 3.82 -4.62
N ALA A 84 4.11 4.68 -3.71
CA ALA A 84 3.32 4.32 -2.55
C ALA A 84 1.88 4.87 -2.55
N GLY A 85 1.55 5.80 -3.44
CA GLY A 85 0.33 6.62 -3.32
C GLY A 85 -1.00 5.87 -3.48
N TYR A 86 -0.99 4.66 -4.01
CA TYR A 86 -2.17 3.81 -4.13
C TYR A 86 -2.24 2.69 -3.07
N LEU A 87 -1.30 2.63 -2.12
CA LEU A 87 -1.37 1.71 -0.96
C LEU A 87 -2.73 1.73 -0.25
N PRO A 88 -3.40 2.88 -0.04
CA PRO A 88 -4.68 2.94 0.65
C PRO A 88 -5.79 2.10 0.01
N TYR A 89 -5.69 1.82 -1.28
CA TYR A 89 -6.67 1.03 -2.02
C TYR A 89 -6.45 -0.48 -1.93
N LEU A 90 -5.23 -0.92 -1.63
CA LEU A 90 -4.92 -2.35 -1.49
C LEU A 90 -5.62 -2.94 -0.27
N ARG A 91 -6.05 -4.20 -0.40
CA ARG A 91 -6.66 -4.90 0.73
C ARG A 91 -5.75 -4.84 1.96
N GLU A 92 -6.38 -4.74 3.11
CA GLU A 92 -5.75 -4.44 4.40
C GLU A 92 -4.84 -5.55 4.91
N ASP A 93 -5.05 -6.79 4.48
CA ASP A 93 -4.27 -7.97 4.87
C ASP A 93 -3.02 -8.21 4.01
N LEU A 94 -2.81 -7.40 2.96
CA LEU A 94 -1.64 -7.54 2.09
C LEU A 94 -0.39 -6.99 2.79
N PRO A 95 0.64 -7.83 3.06
CA PRO A 95 1.86 -7.36 3.68
C PRO A 95 2.68 -6.45 2.75
N VAL A 96 3.21 -5.37 3.32
CA VAL A 96 4.08 -4.41 2.64
C VAL A 96 5.48 -4.55 3.20
N THR A 97 6.45 -4.83 2.35
CA THR A 97 7.87 -4.93 2.71
C THR A 97 8.61 -3.69 2.26
N THR A 98 9.28 -2.99 3.18
CA THR A 98 10.04 -1.77 2.87
C THR A 98 11.14 -1.52 3.90
N SER A 99 11.96 -0.49 3.70
CA SER A 99 12.98 -0.07 4.67
C SER A 99 12.35 0.58 5.91
N VAL A 100 13.10 0.59 7.02
CA VAL A 100 12.67 1.27 8.25
C VAL A 100 12.41 2.76 8.03
N ILE A 101 13.20 3.41 7.19
CA ILE A 101 13.06 4.84 6.90
C ILE A 101 11.80 5.10 6.05
N SER A 102 11.61 4.34 4.98
CA SER A 102 10.39 4.45 4.16
C SER A 102 9.13 4.16 4.97
N GLY A 103 9.16 3.15 5.85
CA GLY A 103 8.06 2.89 6.78
C GLY A 103 7.76 4.07 7.71
N ALA A 104 8.79 4.70 8.28
CA ALA A 104 8.62 5.90 9.13
C ALA A 104 8.07 7.10 8.35
N LEU A 105 8.52 7.30 7.10
CA LEU A 105 8.00 8.35 6.22
C LEU A 105 6.53 8.13 5.88
N LEU A 106 6.12 6.91 5.52
CA LEU A 106 4.72 6.57 5.27
C LEU A 106 3.85 6.81 6.51
N LYS A 107 4.35 6.45 7.69
CA LYS A 107 3.67 6.72 8.95
C LYS A 107 3.48 8.22 9.18
N SER A 108 4.54 9.01 8.98
CA SER A 108 4.49 10.46 9.10
C SER A 108 3.53 11.10 8.10
N LEU A 109 3.51 10.62 6.86
CA LEU A 109 2.56 11.06 5.84
C LEU A 109 1.11 10.77 6.25
N GLN A 110 0.84 9.60 6.79
CA GLN A 110 -0.50 9.27 7.29
C GLN A 110 -0.90 10.15 8.47
N ASP A 111 -0.01 10.40 9.42
CA ASP A 111 -0.31 11.17 10.63
C ASP A 111 -0.56 12.66 10.34
N THR A 112 0.10 13.21 9.34
CA THR A 112 -0.01 14.62 8.95
C THR A 112 -1.10 14.89 7.92
N ASN A 113 -1.49 13.88 7.14
CA ASN A 113 -2.46 14.03 6.07
C ASN A 113 -3.88 13.78 6.58
N ARG A 114 -4.82 14.67 6.23
CA ARG A 114 -6.24 14.58 6.61
C ARG A 114 -7.16 14.08 5.51
N GLN A 115 -6.61 13.66 4.38
CA GLN A 115 -7.42 13.17 3.26
C GLN A 115 -8.00 11.78 3.55
N LEU A 116 -9.12 11.46 2.90
CA LEU A 116 -9.88 10.23 3.13
C LEU A 116 -9.05 8.95 2.81
N TYR A 117 -8.08 9.05 1.92
CA TYR A 117 -7.22 7.95 1.46
C TYR A 117 -5.73 8.14 1.78
N SER A 118 -5.43 8.76 2.89
CA SER A 118 -4.07 8.81 3.44
C SER A 118 -3.76 7.61 4.36
N GLU A 119 -4.48 6.50 4.19
CA GLU A 119 -4.43 5.32 5.06
C GLU A 119 -3.32 4.35 4.59
N LEU A 120 -2.06 4.78 4.72
CA LEU A 120 -0.88 4.06 4.24
C LEU A 120 -0.48 2.90 5.16
N ILE A 121 -0.38 3.17 6.46
CA ILE A 121 0.07 2.22 7.48
C ILE A 121 -1.10 1.52 8.17
N ALA A 122 -2.18 2.24 8.39
CA ALA A 122 -3.38 1.71 9.03
C ALA A 122 -4.62 2.24 8.35
N VAL A 123 -5.64 1.42 8.26
CA VAL A 123 -6.87 1.71 7.53
C VAL A 123 -8.05 1.82 8.48
N VAL A 124 -9.04 2.62 8.11
CA VAL A 124 -10.34 2.69 8.79
C VAL A 124 -11.40 2.11 7.89
N ALA A 125 -12.24 1.24 8.42
CA ALA A 125 -13.34 0.66 7.67
C ALA A 125 -14.27 1.74 7.10
N LYS A 126 -14.72 1.54 5.87
CA LYS A 126 -15.73 2.36 5.21
C LYS A 126 -17.05 1.60 5.21
N GLU A 127 -18.13 2.34 5.22
CA GLU A 127 -19.49 1.81 5.04
C GLU A 127 -20.16 2.50 3.85
N LEU A 128 -20.92 1.72 3.10
CA LEU A 128 -21.69 2.21 1.96
C LEU A 128 -23.05 2.72 2.46
N LEU A 129 -23.38 3.95 2.12
CA LEU A 129 -24.70 4.52 2.37
C LEU A 129 -25.70 4.09 1.29
N ASP A 130 -26.99 4.21 1.60
CA ASP A 130 -28.09 3.96 0.64
C ASP A 130 -27.99 4.83 -0.63
N THR A 131 -27.30 5.97 -0.51
CA THR A 131 -26.99 6.87 -1.63
C THR A 131 -25.89 6.36 -2.55
N GLY A 132 -25.28 5.21 -2.26
CA GLY A 132 -24.13 4.67 -3.01
C GLY A 132 -22.80 5.34 -2.70
N ILE A 133 -22.74 6.16 -1.65
CA ILE A 133 -21.55 6.93 -1.25
C ILE A 133 -20.90 6.27 -0.04
N LEU A 134 -19.57 6.17 -0.07
CA LEU A 134 -18.76 5.67 1.05
C LEU A 134 -18.55 6.75 2.11
N LYS A 135 -18.63 6.36 3.36
CA LYS A 135 -18.17 7.15 4.51
C LYS A 135 -17.34 6.30 5.47
N THR A 136 -16.59 6.94 6.33
CA THR A 136 -15.90 6.23 7.43
C THR A 136 -16.94 5.64 8.38
N ALA A 137 -16.86 4.35 8.67
CA ALA A 137 -17.73 3.67 9.59
C ALA A 137 -17.54 4.24 11.00
N LYS A 138 -18.67 4.56 11.66
CA LYS A 138 -18.68 5.23 12.96
C LYS A 138 -18.06 4.34 14.04
N GLY A 139 -17.11 4.91 14.79
CA GLY A 139 -16.45 4.22 15.90
C GLY A 139 -15.41 3.17 15.48
N SER A 140 -15.17 2.98 14.19
CA SER A 140 -14.15 2.04 13.73
C SER A 140 -12.75 2.51 14.12
N PRO A 141 -11.94 1.63 14.72
CA PRO A 141 -10.54 1.93 14.99
C PRO A 141 -9.71 1.94 13.70
N LEU A 142 -8.55 2.55 13.76
CA LEU A 142 -7.48 2.35 12.79
C LEU A 142 -6.95 0.92 12.93
N GLN A 143 -7.07 0.12 11.89
CA GLN A 143 -6.54 -1.24 11.82
C GLN A 143 -5.20 -1.20 11.09
N PRO A 144 -4.10 -1.61 11.75
CA PRO A 144 -2.79 -1.62 11.13
C PRO A 144 -2.74 -2.63 9.99
N ARG A 145 -2.04 -2.25 8.94
CA ARG A 145 -1.66 -3.11 7.83
C ARG A 145 -0.42 -3.92 8.23
N PRO A 146 -0.26 -5.18 7.81
CA PRO A 146 0.97 -5.92 8.07
C PRO A 146 2.15 -5.28 7.31
N PHE A 147 3.22 -4.99 8.05
CA PHE A 147 4.47 -4.47 7.48
C PHE A 147 5.63 -5.40 7.84
N HIS A 148 6.46 -5.65 6.85
CA HIS A 148 7.78 -6.24 7.01
C HIS A 148 8.82 -5.12 6.86
N ILE A 149 9.56 -4.85 7.91
CA ILE A 149 10.55 -3.77 7.94
C ILE A 149 11.95 -4.36 7.79
N LEU A 150 12.62 -3.98 6.72
CA LEU A 150 14.03 -4.27 6.48
C LEU A 150 14.92 -3.26 7.22
N GLN A 151 16.19 -3.62 7.44
CA GLN A 151 17.13 -2.75 8.15
C GLN A 151 16.67 -2.44 9.57
N ARG A 152 16.50 -3.48 10.38
CA ARG A 152 16.04 -3.39 11.76
C ARG A 152 16.67 -2.22 12.50
N PRO A 153 15.89 -1.34 13.15
CA PRO A 153 16.44 -0.23 13.92
C PRO A 153 17.23 -0.73 15.13
N LYS A 154 18.26 0.02 15.55
CA LYS A 154 19.07 -0.32 16.74
C LYS A 154 18.19 -0.36 17.99
N ASP A 155 17.33 0.61 18.16
CA ASP A 155 16.33 0.66 19.23
C ASP A 155 14.95 0.35 18.65
N VAL A 156 14.61 -0.93 18.64
CA VAL A 156 13.31 -1.44 18.14
C VAL A 156 12.16 -0.96 19.03
N ASN A 157 12.33 -0.95 20.34
CA ASN A 157 11.28 -0.53 21.26
C ASN A 157 11.02 0.97 21.12
N GLY A 158 12.07 1.78 21.10
CA GLY A 158 11.94 3.21 20.89
C GLY A 158 11.31 3.55 19.53
N PHE A 159 11.65 2.81 18.47
CA PHE A 159 11.02 2.99 17.17
C PHE A 159 9.52 2.62 17.22
N ASN A 160 9.17 1.49 17.81
CA ASN A 160 7.78 1.06 17.92
C ASN A 160 6.96 2.03 18.77
N ASP A 161 7.46 2.46 19.90
CA ASP A 161 6.69 3.29 20.84
C ASP A 161 6.57 4.74 20.37
N ASN A 162 7.63 5.31 19.81
CA ASN A 162 7.69 6.73 19.48
C ASN A 162 7.37 7.06 18.01
N VAL A 163 7.42 6.06 17.12
CA VAL A 163 7.15 6.27 15.69
C VAL A 163 5.96 5.42 15.27
N TRP A 164 6.07 4.09 15.34
CA TRP A 164 5.12 3.19 14.71
C TRP A 164 3.75 3.16 15.38
N ASN A 165 3.71 3.01 16.70
CA ASN A 165 2.48 2.96 17.50
C ASN A 165 1.99 4.32 17.99
N CYS A 166 2.75 5.38 17.70
CA CYS A 166 2.32 6.72 18.06
C CYS A 166 1.05 7.10 17.29
N ASN A 167 0.02 7.55 18.01
CA ASN A 167 -1.26 7.91 17.41
C ASN A 167 -1.52 9.41 17.56
N TYR A 168 -1.35 10.14 16.47
CA TYR A 168 -1.62 11.58 16.40
C TYR A 168 -3.07 11.90 15.97
N THR A 169 -3.90 10.86 15.78
CA THR A 169 -5.30 11.04 15.40
C THR A 169 -6.22 10.89 16.60
N LYS A 170 -7.45 11.40 16.50
CA LYS A 170 -8.50 11.20 17.52
C LYS A 170 -9.20 9.83 17.40
N LYS A 171 -8.85 9.02 16.41
CA LYS A 171 -9.45 7.70 16.20
C LYS A 171 -8.77 6.68 17.12
N PRO A 172 -9.51 5.73 17.68
CA PRO A 172 -8.89 4.59 18.33
C PRO A 172 -7.92 3.89 17.38
N TYR A 173 -6.75 3.56 17.88
CA TYR A 173 -5.71 2.88 17.10
C TYR A 173 -5.43 1.52 17.75
N LEU A 174 -5.42 0.48 16.93
CA LEU A 174 -4.98 -0.84 17.37
C LEU A 174 -3.47 -0.91 17.15
N PRO A 175 -2.66 -0.95 18.21
CA PRO A 175 -1.23 -1.03 18.05
C PRO A 175 -0.85 -2.35 17.39
N ALA A 176 0.10 -2.30 16.47
CA ALA A 176 0.71 -3.48 15.87
C ALA A 176 2.21 -3.25 15.74
N THR A 177 2.96 -4.31 15.92
CA THR A 177 4.40 -4.29 15.72
C THR A 177 4.68 -4.82 14.32
N PRO A 178 5.47 -4.12 13.50
CA PRO A 178 5.89 -4.67 12.21
C PRO A 178 6.83 -5.86 12.42
N ASP A 179 6.84 -6.78 11.47
CA ASP A 179 7.82 -7.84 11.44
C ASP A 179 9.16 -7.28 10.94
N TYR A 180 10.24 -7.52 11.69
CA TYR A 180 11.58 -7.10 11.31
C TYR A 180 12.30 -8.23 10.60
N LEU A 181 12.64 -8.02 9.33
CA LEU A 181 13.29 -9.00 8.48
C LEU A 181 14.72 -8.59 8.13
N GLU A 182 15.54 -9.59 7.85
CA GLU A 182 16.86 -9.35 7.27
C GLU A 182 16.74 -8.97 5.77
N ASN A 183 17.81 -8.36 5.25
CA ASN A 183 17.86 -7.98 3.82
C ASN A 183 17.87 -9.17 2.86
N SER A 184 18.05 -10.39 3.36
CA SER A 184 17.83 -11.63 2.64
C SER A 184 16.77 -12.43 3.38
N CYS A 185 15.57 -12.52 2.80
CA CYS A 185 14.39 -13.09 3.46
C CYS A 185 13.46 -13.76 2.45
N GLN A 186 12.40 -14.38 2.96
CA GLN A 186 11.34 -14.94 2.13
C GLN A 186 10.06 -14.11 2.29
N ILE A 187 9.50 -13.66 1.16
CA ILE A 187 8.21 -12.98 1.10
C ILE A 187 7.29 -13.81 0.21
N ALA A 188 6.13 -14.19 0.74
CA ALA A 188 5.27 -15.18 0.12
C ALA A 188 6.09 -16.47 -0.19
N LYS A 189 6.24 -16.84 -1.44
CA LYS A 189 7.03 -18.01 -1.87
C LYS A 189 8.42 -17.66 -2.42
N TYR A 190 8.76 -16.37 -2.52
CA TYR A 190 9.96 -15.91 -3.19
C TYR A 190 11.08 -15.62 -2.21
N ASN A 191 12.29 -16.04 -2.56
CA ASN A 191 13.50 -15.57 -1.90
C ASN A 191 13.81 -14.17 -2.41
N ILE A 192 13.99 -13.25 -1.48
CA ILE A 192 14.22 -11.83 -1.75
C ILE A 192 15.57 -11.45 -1.20
N LYS A 193 16.31 -10.65 -1.98
CA LYS A 193 17.45 -9.88 -1.49
C LYS A 193 17.15 -8.41 -1.66
N ALA A 194 17.50 -7.60 -0.68
CA ALA A 194 17.26 -6.16 -0.69
C ALA A 194 18.51 -5.41 -0.25
N TRP A 195 18.74 -4.25 -0.84
CA TRP A 195 19.83 -3.36 -0.46
C TRP A 195 19.45 -1.89 -0.67
N PRO A 196 20.01 -0.97 0.13
CA PRO A 196 19.75 0.45 -0.05
C PRO A 196 20.35 0.94 -1.38
N VAL A 197 19.66 1.91 -1.98
CA VAL A 197 20.12 2.63 -3.18
C VAL A 197 20.08 4.12 -2.94
N ASP A 198 20.85 4.85 -3.71
CA ASP A 198 20.86 6.32 -3.66
C ASP A 198 19.67 6.88 -4.43
N HIS A 199 18.93 7.79 -3.79
CA HIS A 199 17.78 8.45 -4.40
C HIS A 199 17.47 9.77 -3.66
N SER A 200 16.61 10.61 -4.24
CA SER A 200 16.21 11.92 -3.70
C SER A 200 15.47 11.83 -2.34
N ILE A 201 14.97 10.66 -1.95
CA ILE A 201 14.35 10.39 -0.66
C ILE A 201 15.15 9.34 0.11
N PRO A 202 15.43 9.52 1.41
CA PRO A 202 16.14 8.51 2.19
C PRO A 202 15.32 7.23 2.36
N GLY A 203 16.01 6.09 2.44
CA GLY A 203 15.40 4.79 2.65
C GLY A 203 14.96 4.06 1.39
N ALA A 204 15.38 4.52 0.22
CA ALA A 204 15.15 3.82 -1.04
C ALA A 204 15.88 2.47 -1.07
N MET A 205 15.22 1.46 -1.63
CA MET A 205 15.69 0.07 -1.69
C MET A 205 15.55 -0.48 -3.10
N ALA A 206 16.54 -1.26 -3.52
CA ALA A 206 16.42 -2.18 -4.62
C ALA A 206 16.12 -3.59 -4.10
N TYR A 207 15.46 -4.39 -4.93
CA TYR A 207 15.09 -5.77 -4.64
C TYR A 207 15.56 -6.72 -5.75
N ALA A 208 16.02 -7.89 -5.36
CA ALA A 208 16.15 -9.02 -6.27
C ALA A 208 15.19 -10.13 -5.81
N VAL A 209 14.40 -10.62 -6.74
CA VAL A 209 13.39 -11.67 -6.53
C VAL A 209 13.85 -12.92 -7.28
N GLU A 210 14.01 -14.03 -6.55
CA GLU A 210 14.37 -15.30 -7.16
C GLU A 210 13.17 -15.96 -7.83
N THR A 211 13.36 -16.36 -9.08
CA THR A 211 12.37 -17.08 -9.88
C THR A 211 12.95 -18.38 -10.41
N SER A 212 12.13 -19.21 -11.04
CA SER A 212 12.59 -20.44 -11.70
C SER A 212 13.58 -20.19 -12.86
N GLU A 213 13.59 -18.99 -13.41
CA GLU A 213 14.44 -18.60 -14.55
C GLU A 213 15.65 -17.74 -14.14
N GLY A 214 15.80 -17.48 -12.84
CA GLY A 214 16.87 -16.65 -12.29
C GLY A 214 16.35 -15.48 -11.47
N TRP A 215 17.19 -14.46 -11.26
CA TRP A 215 16.90 -13.30 -10.46
C TRP A 215 16.33 -12.16 -11.30
N ILE A 216 15.18 -11.64 -10.88
CA ILE A 216 14.64 -10.37 -11.38
C ILE A 216 15.11 -9.27 -10.43
N VAL A 217 15.77 -8.25 -10.95
CA VAL A 217 16.19 -7.10 -10.16
C VAL A 217 15.28 -5.91 -10.45
N TYR A 218 14.74 -5.34 -9.39
CA TYR A 218 13.94 -4.13 -9.40
C TYR A 218 14.67 -3.05 -8.60
N THR A 219 15.08 -1.99 -9.24
CA THR A 219 15.90 -0.94 -8.63
C THR A 219 15.06 0.13 -7.92
N GLY A 220 13.77 0.19 -8.22
CA GLY A 220 13.01 1.40 -7.96
C GLY A 220 13.60 2.55 -8.79
N ASP A 221 13.62 3.72 -8.21
CA ASP A 221 14.29 4.89 -8.76
C ASP A 221 15.75 4.96 -8.25
N LEU A 222 16.66 5.26 -9.14
CA LEU A 222 18.10 5.44 -8.89
C LEU A 222 18.48 6.92 -9.08
#